data_5627517200a9a69c3cc9b0466eed9cf6
#
_entry.id   5627517200a9a69c3cc9b0466eed9cf6
#
_cell.length_a   1.000
_cell.length_b   1.000
_cell.length_c   1.000
_cell.angle_alpha   90.00
_cell.angle_beta   90.00
_cell.angle_gamma   90.00
#
_symmetry.space_group_name_H-M   'P 1'
#
loop_
_entity.id
_entity.type
_entity.pdbx_description
1 polymer ?
#
loop_
_entity_poly.entity_id
_entity_poly.type
_entity_poly.pdbx_seq_one_letter_code
_entity_poly.pdbx_strand_id
1 'polypeptide(L)'
;MRVRVAKYMDIGHGKTIQAWHASEIGYYPIDPMTGAPAALPGLLEAVPTTGRSSIVWETTAVQADTWFHQVWIEAERNKNRRVGYGNRHWQTVFLPWYWHPDHDAHWLQDYQPLDKEEVDIQRRFKLSMGQMAWRRGKIEELNVEYPGQGLRRFHQQYPATSDEPFLLAGTCVFPEKALDEMRK
;
A
#
# COMPACT_ATOMS: atom_id res chain seq x y z
N MET A 1 -17.15 -6.31 -19.35
CA MET A 1 -16.05 -6.41 -18.39
C MET A 1 -15.56 -7.85 -18.36
N ARG A 2 -14.24 -8.10 -18.39
CA ARG A 2 -13.69 -9.45 -18.26
C ARG A 2 -12.75 -9.43 -17.05
N VAL A 3 -13.00 -10.31 -16.09
CA VAL A 3 -12.14 -10.52 -14.91
C VAL A 3 -11.27 -11.75 -15.19
N ARG A 4 -9.99 -11.68 -14.87
CA ARG A 4 -9.05 -12.78 -14.98
C ARG A 4 -8.17 -12.85 -13.73
N VAL A 5 -7.78 -14.05 -13.37
CA VAL A 5 -6.88 -14.30 -12.25
C VAL A 5 -5.44 -14.20 -12.75
N ALA A 6 -4.60 -13.42 -12.08
CA ALA A 6 -3.20 -13.20 -12.43
C ALA A 6 -2.27 -14.43 -12.22
N LYS A 7 -2.86 -15.61 -12.12
CA LYS A 7 -2.14 -16.88 -11.92
C LYS A 7 -1.41 -17.35 -13.16
N TYR A 8 -1.75 -16.81 -14.34
CA TYR A 8 -1.23 -17.28 -15.62
C TYR A 8 -0.29 -16.24 -16.23
N MET A 9 0.91 -16.67 -16.64
CA MET A 9 1.94 -15.79 -17.24
C MET A 9 1.58 -15.28 -18.63
N ASP A 10 0.64 -15.90 -19.32
CA ASP A 10 0.20 -15.60 -20.68
C ASP A 10 -0.98 -14.61 -20.77
N ILE A 11 -1.34 -13.98 -19.66
CA ILE A 11 -2.42 -13.00 -19.63
C ILE A 11 -2.06 -11.79 -20.50
N GLY A 12 -2.94 -11.47 -21.46
CA GLY A 12 -2.77 -10.30 -22.33
C GLY A 12 -2.25 -10.63 -23.73
N HIS A 13 -1.56 -11.74 -23.92
CA HIS A 13 -1.03 -12.13 -25.24
C HIS A 13 -2.12 -12.19 -26.33
N GLY A 14 -1.83 -11.60 -27.49
CA GLY A 14 -2.74 -11.58 -28.65
C GLY A 14 -4.01 -10.75 -28.46
N LYS A 15 -4.03 -9.80 -27.52
CA LYS A 15 -5.18 -8.92 -27.23
C LYS A 15 -4.75 -7.48 -27.13
N THR A 16 -5.69 -6.58 -27.47
CA THR A 16 -5.58 -5.14 -27.19
C THR A 16 -6.48 -4.82 -26.01
N ILE A 17 -5.91 -4.25 -24.95
CA ILE A 17 -6.59 -3.90 -23.72
C ILE A 17 -6.63 -2.38 -23.60
N GLN A 18 -7.81 -1.77 -23.60
CA GLN A 18 -7.95 -0.32 -23.46
C GLN A 18 -7.94 0.15 -22.00
N ALA A 19 -8.42 -0.68 -21.08
CA ALA A 19 -8.41 -0.39 -19.65
C ALA A 19 -8.00 -1.63 -18.89
N TRP A 20 -7.00 -1.49 -18.04
CA TRP A 20 -6.52 -2.55 -17.17
C TRP A 20 -6.46 -2.05 -15.71
N HIS A 21 -7.15 -2.76 -14.84
CA HIS A 21 -7.08 -2.59 -13.41
C HIS A 21 -6.48 -3.87 -12.80
N ALA A 22 -5.35 -3.75 -12.14
CA ALA A 22 -4.72 -4.81 -11.38
C ALA A 22 -4.92 -4.55 -9.89
N SER A 23 -5.78 -5.38 -9.29
CA SER A 23 -6.01 -5.37 -7.85
C SER A 23 -4.96 -6.22 -7.16
N GLU A 24 -4.40 -5.71 -6.07
CA GLU A 24 -3.36 -6.36 -5.26
C GLU A 24 -2.13 -6.82 -6.07
N ILE A 25 -1.66 -5.96 -6.98
CA ILE A 25 -0.55 -6.30 -7.89
C ILE A 25 0.74 -6.67 -7.14
N GLY A 26 0.94 -6.16 -5.93
CA GLY A 26 2.08 -6.51 -5.09
C GLY A 26 2.14 -7.98 -4.68
N TYR A 27 1.01 -8.70 -4.78
CA TYR A 27 0.90 -10.13 -4.44
C TYR A 27 0.87 -11.04 -5.66
N TYR A 28 1.05 -10.50 -6.86
CA TYR A 28 1.10 -11.33 -8.06
C TYR A 28 2.33 -12.22 -8.06
N PRO A 29 2.25 -13.42 -8.69
CA PRO A 29 3.41 -14.29 -8.88
C PRO A 29 4.54 -13.51 -9.55
N ILE A 30 5.71 -13.50 -8.92
CA ILE A 30 6.89 -12.76 -9.38
C ILE A 30 7.77 -13.62 -10.28
N ASP A 31 8.43 -12.96 -11.22
CA ASP A 31 9.56 -13.51 -11.96
C ASP A 31 10.80 -13.48 -11.03
N PRO A 32 11.44 -14.63 -10.77
CA PRO A 32 12.58 -14.70 -9.84
C PRO A 32 13.81 -13.88 -10.26
N MET A 33 13.94 -13.58 -11.56
CA MET A 33 15.08 -12.82 -12.08
C MET A 33 14.88 -11.31 -11.92
N THR A 34 13.66 -10.83 -12.09
CA THR A 34 13.36 -9.39 -12.10
C THR A 34 12.68 -8.91 -10.82
N GLY A 35 12.10 -9.83 -10.05
CA GLY A 35 11.26 -9.50 -8.89
C GLY A 35 9.93 -8.84 -9.24
N ALA A 36 9.67 -8.57 -10.52
CA ALA A 36 8.41 -7.99 -11.01
C ALA A 36 7.35 -9.08 -11.20
N PRO A 37 6.04 -8.70 -11.23
CA PRO A 37 4.99 -9.66 -11.57
C PRO A 37 5.25 -10.31 -12.93
N ALA A 38 5.27 -11.64 -12.98
CA ALA A 38 5.60 -12.41 -14.17
C ALA A 38 4.66 -12.14 -15.37
N ALA A 39 3.41 -11.80 -15.10
CA ALA A 39 2.42 -11.44 -16.12
C ALA A 39 2.57 -10.00 -16.66
N LEU A 40 3.39 -9.16 -16.02
CA LEU A 40 3.48 -7.72 -16.29
C LEU A 40 3.90 -7.40 -17.74
N PRO A 41 4.94 -8.01 -18.33
CA PRO A 41 5.36 -7.69 -19.68
C PRO A 41 4.23 -7.90 -20.70
N GLY A 42 3.57 -9.05 -20.69
CA GLY A 42 2.47 -9.34 -21.61
C GLY A 42 1.26 -8.43 -21.45
N LEU A 43 0.96 -8.02 -20.22
CA LEU A 43 -0.13 -7.08 -19.95
C LEU A 43 0.20 -5.65 -20.39
N LEU A 44 1.43 -5.19 -20.17
CA LEU A 44 1.86 -3.86 -20.62
C LEU A 44 1.88 -3.76 -22.15
N GLU A 45 2.37 -4.78 -22.85
CA GLU A 45 2.36 -4.83 -24.31
C GLU A 45 0.94 -4.87 -24.88
N ALA A 46 -0.01 -5.47 -24.16
CA ALA A 46 -1.40 -5.54 -24.59
C ALA A 46 -2.14 -4.19 -24.48
N VAL A 47 -1.62 -3.22 -23.71
CA VAL A 47 -2.23 -1.89 -23.53
C VAL A 47 -1.51 -0.87 -24.39
N PRO A 48 -2.16 -0.29 -25.41
CA PRO A 48 -1.55 0.72 -26.27
C PRO A 48 -1.03 1.93 -25.48
N THR A 49 0.11 2.47 -25.89
CA THR A 49 0.67 3.72 -25.33
C THR A 49 0.02 4.97 -25.96
N THR A 50 -0.71 4.78 -27.04
CA THR A 50 -1.42 5.84 -27.79
C THR A 50 -2.93 5.65 -27.67
N GLY A 51 -3.66 6.75 -27.70
CA GLY A 51 -5.13 6.72 -27.66
C GLY A 51 -5.68 6.81 -26.22
N ARG A 52 -6.88 6.28 -26.02
CA ARG A 52 -7.61 6.33 -24.75
C ARG A 52 -7.43 5.01 -23.98
N SER A 53 -6.23 4.73 -23.54
CA SER A 53 -5.98 3.59 -22.67
C SER A 53 -5.64 4.04 -21.26
N SER A 54 -6.01 3.22 -20.27
CA SER A 54 -5.72 3.46 -18.85
C SER A 54 -5.24 2.20 -18.17
N ILE A 55 -4.31 2.39 -17.25
CA ILE A 55 -3.83 1.33 -16.36
C ILE A 55 -3.96 1.85 -14.94
N VAL A 56 -4.55 1.06 -14.07
CA VAL A 56 -4.62 1.30 -12.63
C VAL A 56 -4.02 0.08 -11.93
N TRP A 57 -3.04 0.34 -11.09
CA TRP A 57 -2.47 -0.65 -10.19
C TRP A 57 -2.79 -0.24 -8.76
N GLU A 58 -3.34 -1.16 -8.01
CA GLU A 58 -3.56 -0.97 -6.57
C GLU A 58 -2.98 -2.13 -5.78
N THR A 59 -2.53 -1.86 -4.60
CA THR A 59 -2.12 -2.86 -3.63
C THR A 59 -1.98 -2.25 -2.25
N THR A 60 -2.15 -3.06 -1.22
CA THR A 60 -1.56 -2.79 0.09
C THR A 60 -0.04 -2.99 0.00
N ALA A 61 0.73 -2.32 0.84
CA ALA A 61 2.17 -2.48 0.83
C ALA A 61 2.57 -3.87 1.35
N VAL A 62 3.23 -4.64 0.51
CA VAL A 62 3.67 -6.00 0.87
C VAL A 62 4.92 -5.96 1.72
N GLN A 63 5.96 -5.28 1.23
CA GLN A 63 7.28 -5.19 1.87
C GLN A 63 8.08 -4.03 1.27
N ALA A 64 9.01 -3.47 2.07
CA ALA A 64 10.05 -2.58 1.54
C ALA A 64 10.93 -3.33 0.51
N ASP A 65 11.55 -2.56 -0.39
CA ASP A 65 12.46 -3.05 -1.43
C ASP A 65 11.86 -4.05 -2.45
N THR A 66 10.54 -4.23 -2.44
CA THR A 66 9.85 -4.98 -3.49
C THR A 66 9.79 -4.18 -4.79
N TRP A 67 9.51 -4.87 -5.90
CA TRP A 67 9.29 -4.25 -7.19
C TRP A 67 8.25 -3.11 -7.13
N PHE A 68 7.11 -3.32 -6.45
CA PHE A 68 6.07 -2.30 -6.34
C PHE A 68 6.54 -1.07 -5.56
N HIS A 69 7.31 -1.27 -4.48
CA HIS A 69 7.90 -0.17 -3.72
C HIS A 69 8.86 0.67 -4.58
N GLN A 70 9.68 0.04 -5.41
CA GLN A 70 10.57 0.76 -6.32
C GLN A 70 9.79 1.56 -7.38
N VAL A 71 8.74 0.97 -7.95
CA VAL A 71 7.84 1.67 -8.89
C VAL A 71 7.15 2.87 -8.23
N TRP A 72 6.71 2.71 -6.98
CA TRP A 72 6.11 3.80 -6.20
C TRP A 72 7.10 4.95 -5.99
N ILE A 73 8.31 4.66 -5.51
CA ILE A 73 9.36 5.65 -5.28
C ILE A 73 9.70 6.40 -6.59
N GLU A 74 9.84 5.66 -7.69
CA GLU A 74 10.15 6.25 -8.99
C GLU A 74 9.01 7.15 -9.47
N ALA A 75 7.75 6.72 -9.34
CA ALA A 75 6.60 7.52 -9.71
C ALA A 75 6.50 8.81 -8.87
N GLU A 76 6.75 8.75 -7.57
CA GLU A 76 6.79 9.93 -6.69
C GLU A 76 7.93 10.91 -7.09
N ARG A 77 9.12 10.41 -7.37
CA ARG A 77 10.26 11.24 -7.82
C ARG A 77 9.98 11.94 -9.16
N ASN A 78 9.22 11.29 -10.02
CA ASN A 78 8.94 11.76 -11.37
C ASN A 78 7.58 12.46 -11.52
N LYS A 79 6.86 12.67 -10.42
CA LYS A 79 5.52 13.26 -10.37
C LYS A 79 5.35 14.53 -11.21
N ASN A 80 6.39 15.37 -11.27
CA ASN A 80 6.39 16.62 -12.01
C ASN A 80 7.11 16.55 -13.36
N ARG A 81 7.71 15.42 -13.73
CA ARG A 81 8.59 15.30 -14.91
C ARG A 81 7.95 14.65 -16.12
N ARG A 82 6.72 14.17 -16.01
CA ARG A 82 6.04 13.35 -17.05
C ARG A 82 6.91 12.20 -17.58
N VAL A 83 7.79 11.67 -16.75
CA VAL A 83 8.60 10.49 -17.02
C VAL A 83 7.99 9.34 -16.24
N GLY A 84 7.86 8.19 -16.87
CA GLY A 84 7.24 7.05 -16.23
C GLY A 84 7.94 5.74 -16.53
N TYR A 85 7.56 4.70 -15.83
CA TYR A 85 8.04 3.35 -16.06
C TYR A 85 7.58 2.84 -17.43
N GLY A 86 8.51 2.33 -18.26
CA GLY A 86 8.19 1.75 -19.55
C GLY A 86 7.51 2.72 -20.54
N ASN A 87 7.98 3.97 -20.63
CA ASN A 87 7.39 5.05 -21.46
C ASN A 87 5.97 5.47 -21.05
N ARG A 88 5.53 5.12 -19.84
CA ARG A 88 4.24 5.50 -19.28
C ARG A 88 4.44 6.51 -18.16
N HIS A 89 3.56 7.48 -18.09
CA HIS A 89 3.52 8.42 -16.97
C HIS A 89 2.62 7.88 -15.86
N TRP A 90 3.22 7.55 -14.73
CA TRP A 90 2.51 7.07 -13.55
C TRP A 90 2.20 8.21 -12.59
N GLN A 91 0.98 8.21 -12.09
CA GLN A 91 0.55 9.07 -11.00
C GLN A 91 0.29 8.21 -9.77
N THR A 92 0.84 8.66 -8.65
CA THR A 92 0.62 8.02 -7.36
C THR A 92 -0.64 8.58 -6.71
N VAL A 93 -1.43 7.69 -6.14
CA VAL A 93 -2.59 8.03 -5.31
C VAL A 93 -2.46 7.22 -4.03
N PHE A 94 -2.36 7.92 -2.90
CA PHE A 94 -2.36 7.31 -1.59
C PHE A 94 -3.71 7.55 -0.93
N LEU A 95 -4.31 6.49 -0.38
CA LEU A 95 -5.59 6.52 0.30
C LEU A 95 -5.36 6.14 1.77
N PRO A 96 -5.24 7.12 2.68
CA PRO A 96 -5.05 6.82 4.09
C PRO A 96 -6.31 6.20 4.69
N TRP A 97 -6.14 5.34 5.69
CA TRP A 97 -7.23 4.59 6.30
C TRP A 97 -8.38 5.46 6.80
N TYR A 98 -8.08 6.65 7.29
CA TYR A 98 -9.07 7.57 7.87
C TYR A 98 -9.92 8.32 6.83
N TRP A 99 -9.71 8.10 5.54
CA TRP A 99 -10.59 8.58 4.49
C TRP A 99 -11.77 7.64 4.23
N HIS A 100 -11.66 6.39 4.71
CA HIS A 100 -12.75 5.44 4.53
C HIS A 100 -13.88 5.75 5.53
N PRO A 101 -15.13 5.95 5.08
CA PRO A 101 -16.23 6.36 5.94
C PRO A 101 -16.57 5.36 7.04
N ASP A 102 -16.37 4.06 6.79
CA ASP A 102 -16.65 3.00 7.77
C ASP A 102 -15.57 2.86 8.84
N HIS A 103 -14.45 3.57 8.70
CA HIS A 103 -13.36 3.57 9.68
C HIS A 103 -13.58 4.63 10.77
N ASP A 104 -14.81 4.73 11.25
CA ASP A 104 -15.22 5.63 12.32
C ASP A 104 -16.26 4.93 13.19
N ALA A 105 -15.94 4.72 14.46
CA ALA A 105 -16.82 4.10 15.44
C ALA A 105 -17.71 5.18 16.13
N HIS A 106 -18.33 6.06 15.35
CA HIS A 106 -19.15 7.16 15.83
C HIS A 106 -20.38 6.72 16.66
N TRP A 107 -20.76 5.44 16.58
CA TRP A 107 -21.84 4.84 17.40
C TRP A 107 -21.42 4.55 18.84
N LEU A 108 -20.11 4.55 19.16
CA LEU A 108 -19.64 4.44 20.53
C LEU A 108 -19.94 5.76 21.28
N GLN A 109 -20.56 5.67 22.44
CA GLN A 109 -20.87 6.82 23.27
C GLN A 109 -19.82 7.06 24.37
N ASP A 110 -19.07 6.03 24.74
CA ASP A 110 -18.06 6.08 25.78
C ASP A 110 -16.66 5.86 25.20
N TYR A 111 -15.99 6.97 24.89
CA TYR A 111 -14.62 6.95 24.39
C TYR A 111 -13.64 6.96 25.55
N GLN A 112 -12.76 5.97 25.60
CA GLN A 112 -11.65 6.00 26.55
C GLN A 112 -10.71 7.18 26.27
N PRO A 113 -10.14 7.81 27.31
CA PRO A 113 -9.15 8.88 27.11
C PRO A 113 -7.99 8.43 26.23
N LEU A 114 -7.51 9.32 25.35
CA LEU A 114 -6.37 9.09 24.52
C LEU A 114 -5.08 9.20 25.33
N ASP A 115 -4.12 8.34 25.07
CA ASP A 115 -2.77 8.51 25.56
C ASP A 115 -2.01 9.61 24.82
N LYS A 116 -0.77 9.88 25.20
CA LYS A 116 0.02 10.97 24.62
C LYS A 116 0.31 10.75 23.14
N GLU A 117 0.64 9.52 22.74
CA GLU A 117 0.92 9.15 21.35
C GLU A 117 -0.35 9.30 20.50
N GLU A 118 -1.47 8.81 20.98
CA GLU A 118 -2.76 8.92 20.30
C GLU A 118 -3.23 10.35 20.13
N VAL A 119 -2.99 11.21 21.13
CA VAL A 119 -3.27 12.66 21.03
C VAL A 119 -2.44 13.29 19.91
N ASP A 120 -1.18 12.91 19.77
CA ASP A 120 -0.31 13.42 18.71
C ASP A 120 -0.77 12.94 17.33
N ILE A 121 -1.14 11.68 17.18
CA ILE A 121 -1.71 11.11 15.95
C ILE A 121 -3.02 11.80 15.61
N GLN A 122 -3.95 11.92 16.57
CA GLN A 122 -5.24 12.60 16.38
C GLN A 122 -5.05 14.02 15.87
N ARG A 123 -4.16 14.78 16.50
CA ARG A 123 -3.87 16.16 16.12
C ARG A 123 -3.25 16.25 14.73
N ARG A 124 -2.26 15.40 14.44
CA ARG A 124 -1.53 15.38 13.16
C ARG A 124 -2.44 15.14 11.98
N PHE A 125 -3.35 14.18 12.09
CA PHE A 125 -4.24 13.78 11.01
C PHE A 125 -5.67 14.32 11.15
N LYS A 126 -5.96 15.11 12.20
CA LYS A 126 -7.28 15.70 12.52
C LYS A 126 -8.38 14.65 12.63
N LEU A 127 -8.07 13.55 13.31
CA LEU A 127 -8.98 12.42 13.45
C LEU A 127 -10.11 12.71 14.44
N SER A 128 -11.29 12.15 14.18
CA SER A 128 -12.40 12.14 15.13
C SER A 128 -12.12 11.16 16.29
N MET A 129 -12.85 11.31 17.39
CA MET A 129 -12.80 10.32 18.47
C MET A 129 -13.31 8.95 18.02
N GLY A 130 -14.29 8.92 17.12
CA GLY A 130 -14.78 7.69 16.51
C GLY A 130 -13.71 6.98 15.67
N GLN A 131 -12.92 7.73 14.91
CA GLN A 131 -11.78 7.17 14.17
C GLN A 131 -10.69 6.63 15.10
N MET A 132 -10.42 7.32 16.20
CA MET A 132 -9.47 6.82 17.21
C MET A 132 -9.97 5.54 17.89
N ALA A 133 -11.26 5.46 18.20
CA ALA A 133 -11.88 4.26 18.75
C ALA A 133 -11.85 3.10 17.75
N TRP A 134 -12.15 3.35 16.47
CA TRP A 134 -12.04 2.36 15.41
C TRP A 134 -10.59 1.85 15.28
N ARG A 135 -9.61 2.75 15.29
CA ARG A 135 -8.17 2.40 15.23
C ARG A 135 -7.79 1.45 16.34
N ARG A 136 -8.18 1.73 17.60
CA ARG A 136 -7.92 0.87 18.75
C ARG A 136 -8.52 -0.53 18.55
N GLY A 137 -9.80 -0.58 18.22
CA GLY A 137 -10.48 -1.85 18.00
C GLY A 137 -9.83 -2.68 16.89
N LYS A 138 -9.40 -2.04 15.80
CA LYS A 138 -8.70 -2.73 14.71
C LYS A 138 -7.32 -3.22 15.12
N ILE A 139 -6.57 -2.47 15.92
CA ILE A 139 -5.28 -2.92 16.46
C ILE A 139 -5.46 -4.12 17.40
N GLU A 140 -6.50 -4.11 18.23
CA GLU A 140 -6.82 -5.23 19.12
C GLU A 140 -7.21 -6.50 18.31
N GLU A 141 -8.06 -6.34 17.31
CA GLU A 141 -8.43 -7.42 16.39
C GLU A 141 -7.19 -8.06 15.73
N LEU A 142 -6.32 -7.22 15.17
CA LEU A 142 -5.07 -7.66 14.56
C LEU A 142 -4.10 -8.29 15.58
N ASN A 143 -4.15 -7.86 16.83
CA ASN A 143 -3.31 -8.43 17.88
C ASN A 143 -3.80 -9.80 18.34
N VAL A 144 -5.11 -10.09 18.21
CA VAL A 144 -5.66 -11.44 18.40
C VAL A 144 -5.20 -12.36 17.26
N GLU A 145 -5.25 -11.87 16.03
CA GLU A 145 -4.82 -12.64 14.84
C GLU A 145 -3.30 -12.85 14.81
N TYR A 146 -2.54 -11.81 15.18
CA TYR A 146 -1.06 -11.80 15.19
C TYR A 146 -0.55 -11.33 16.56
N PRO A 147 -0.44 -12.21 17.57
CA PRO A 147 -0.10 -11.83 18.93
C PRO A 147 1.19 -11.00 19.04
N GLY A 148 1.07 -9.84 19.68
CA GLY A 148 2.20 -8.90 19.88
C GLY A 148 2.56 -8.08 18.63
N GLN A 149 1.81 -8.21 17.52
CA GLN A 149 2.09 -7.50 16.26
C GLN A 149 0.94 -6.60 15.80
N GLY A 150 -0.11 -6.42 16.59
CA GLY A 150 -1.31 -5.70 16.19
C GLY A 150 -1.03 -4.32 15.62
N LEU A 151 -0.28 -3.48 16.32
CA LEU A 151 0.10 -2.15 15.86
C LEU A 151 0.92 -2.19 14.57
N ARG A 152 1.92 -3.07 14.48
CA ARG A 152 2.74 -3.23 13.27
C ARG A 152 1.89 -3.62 12.06
N ARG A 153 0.97 -4.57 12.24
CA ARG A 153 0.03 -5.00 11.21
C ARG A 153 -0.94 -3.90 10.81
N PHE A 154 -1.39 -3.10 11.80
CA PHE A 154 -2.21 -1.95 11.52
C PHE A 154 -1.50 -0.96 10.59
N HIS A 155 -0.29 -0.55 10.88
CA HIS A 155 0.49 0.36 10.04
C HIS A 155 0.73 -0.20 8.62
N GLN A 156 0.86 -1.51 8.49
CA GLN A 156 1.04 -2.16 7.19
C GLN A 156 -0.25 -2.16 6.36
N GLN A 157 -1.39 -2.48 6.99
CA GLN A 157 -2.66 -2.66 6.28
C GLN A 157 -3.49 -1.37 6.22
N TYR A 158 -3.35 -0.52 7.23
CA TYR A 158 -4.10 0.72 7.42
C TYR A 158 -3.15 1.91 7.64
N PRO A 159 -2.28 2.23 6.68
CA PRO A 159 -1.31 3.30 6.86
C PRO A 159 -1.95 4.67 6.91
N ALA A 160 -1.38 5.56 7.73
CA ALA A 160 -1.77 6.96 7.78
C ALA A 160 -0.94 7.83 6.81
N THR A 161 0.24 7.35 6.40
CA THR A 161 1.10 7.98 5.37
C THR A 161 1.61 6.94 4.38
N SER A 162 2.00 7.38 3.19
CA SER A 162 2.47 6.50 2.11
C SER A 162 3.75 5.73 2.45
N ASP A 163 4.55 6.24 3.38
CA ASP A 163 5.84 5.64 3.72
C ASP A 163 5.74 4.64 4.88
N GLU A 164 4.74 4.84 5.75
CA GLU A 164 4.54 4.06 6.97
C GLU A 164 4.53 2.53 6.74
N PRO A 165 3.83 1.99 5.74
CA PRO A 165 3.75 0.55 5.56
C PRO A 165 5.07 -0.07 5.10
N PHE A 166 5.94 0.70 4.45
CA PHE A 166 7.24 0.22 3.97
C PHE A 166 8.30 0.26 5.07
N LEU A 167 8.25 1.23 5.97
CA LEU A 167 9.18 1.34 7.10
C LEU A 167 9.10 0.13 8.06
N LEU A 168 7.92 -0.46 8.18
CA LEU A 168 7.64 -1.54 9.13
C LEU A 168 7.73 -2.94 8.51
N ALA A 169 7.72 -3.03 7.19
CA ALA A 169 7.74 -4.32 6.48
C ALA A 169 9.13 -4.95 6.41
N GLY A 170 10.20 -4.19 6.65
CA GLY A 170 11.55 -4.73 6.74
C GLY A 170 11.75 -5.52 8.03
N THR A 171 12.18 -6.77 7.95
CA THR A 171 12.88 -7.42 9.03
C THR A 171 14.19 -6.68 9.21
N CYS A 172 14.19 -5.68 10.09
CA CYS A 172 15.43 -5.02 10.46
C CYS A 172 16.35 -6.10 11.06
N VAL A 173 17.47 -6.35 10.39
CA VAL A 173 18.48 -7.30 10.87
C VAL A 173 19.02 -6.87 12.23
N PHE A 174 18.88 -5.58 12.55
CA PHE A 174 19.25 -5.00 13.83
C PHE A 174 17.98 -4.65 14.63
N PRO A 175 17.88 -5.07 15.90
CA PRO A 175 16.82 -4.64 16.82
C PRO A 175 16.76 -3.10 16.86
N GLU A 176 15.54 -2.53 16.91
CA GLU A 176 15.32 -1.07 16.96
C GLU A 176 16.17 -0.40 18.08
N LYS A 177 16.29 -1.06 19.23
CA LYS A 177 17.17 -0.63 20.34
C LYS A 177 18.63 -0.45 19.91
N ALA A 178 19.16 -1.33 19.07
CA ALA A 178 20.53 -1.23 18.60
C ALA A 178 20.72 -0.05 17.63
N LEU A 179 19.71 0.28 16.83
CA LEU A 179 19.74 1.45 15.95
C LEU A 179 19.67 2.76 16.75
N ASP A 180 18.88 2.80 17.82
CA ASP A 180 18.78 3.98 18.68
C ASP A 180 20.06 4.22 19.50
N GLU A 181 20.75 3.16 19.88
CA GLU A 181 22.07 3.26 20.53
C GLU A 181 23.17 3.76 19.58
N MET A 182 23.07 3.42 18.28
CA MET A 182 24.01 3.89 17.24
C MET A 182 23.77 5.34 16.80
N ARG A 183 22.62 5.92 17.11
CA ARG A 183 22.25 7.31 16.78
C ARG A 183 22.62 8.32 17.89
N LYS A 184 23.09 7.84 19.04
CA LYS A 184 23.59 8.64 20.17
C LYS A 184 25.09 8.85 20.07
#